data_54e390adc17183b87ccb07332b7c0d92
#
_entry.id   54e390adc17183b87ccb07332b7c0d92
#
_cell.length_a   1.000
_cell.length_b   1.000
_cell.length_c   1.000
_cell.angle_alpha   90.00
_cell.angle_beta   90.00
_cell.angle_gamma   90.00
#
_symmetry.space_group_name_H-M   'P 1'
#
loop_
_entity.id
_entity.type
_entity.pdbx_description
1 polymer ?
#
loop_
_entity_poly.entity_id
_entity_poly.type
_entity_poly.pdbx_seq_one_letter_code
_entity_poly.pdbx_strand_id
1 'polypeptide(L)'
;MSKKFSLSVVAVAAILGTSAAQADQLEVLHWWTSGGEAKAAAELKKQMEAEGHTWKDFAVAGGGGDSAMTVLKSRVISGNAPAAAQIKGPALQEWASEGVLANIDDVAKAEKWDAVLPPVVANVMKYKGHYIAAPVNVHRVNWLWANPEAFKKAGAKVPTTWDEFFAAGDKLKAAGIVPLAHGGQNWQDFTVFEDVAMGVGTLAPAFLNASGLAHSQFTRCTLTGAAM
;
A
#
# COMPACT_ATOMS: atom_id res chain seq x y z
N MET A 1 -8.61 -16.08 -86.29
CA MET A 1 -9.42 -15.77 -85.09
C MET A 1 -8.49 -15.89 -83.88
N SER A 2 -7.98 -14.74 -83.46
CA SER A 2 -7.03 -14.66 -82.30
C SER A 2 -7.80 -14.16 -81.09
N LYS A 3 -7.92 -15.02 -80.07
CA LYS A 3 -8.51 -14.64 -78.76
C LYS A 3 -7.42 -14.04 -77.83
N LYS A 4 -7.54 -12.75 -77.57
CA LYS A 4 -6.70 -12.07 -76.60
C LYS A 4 -7.21 -12.40 -75.17
N PHE A 5 -6.38 -13.03 -74.39
CA PHE A 5 -6.61 -13.22 -72.98
C PHE A 5 -6.19 -11.95 -72.22
N SER A 6 -7.16 -11.32 -71.60
CA SER A 6 -6.92 -10.17 -70.70
C SER A 6 -6.60 -10.66 -69.33
N LEU A 7 -5.37 -10.46 -68.83
CA LEU A 7 -4.99 -10.73 -67.45
C LEU A 7 -5.45 -9.55 -66.59
N SER A 8 -6.48 -9.78 -65.78
CA SER A 8 -6.86 -8.83 -64.70
C SER A 8 -5.96 -9.03 -63.50
N VAL A 9 -5.10 -8.05 -63.26
CA VAL A 9 -4.30 -7.97 -62.06
C VAL A 9 -5.21 -7.50 -60.92
N VAL A 10 -5.57 -8.40 -60.01
CA VAL A 10 -6.25 -8.06 -58.76
C VAL A 10 -5.18 -7.60 -57.73
N ALA A 11 -5.10 -6.30 -57.50
CA ALA A 11 -4.29 -5.73 -56.47
C ALA A 11 -4.97 -6.00 -55.11
N VAL A 12 -4.44 -6.96 -54.32
CA VAL A 12 -4.80 -7.16 -52.93
C VAL A 12 -4.11 -6.08 -52.13
N ALA A 13 -4.83 -5.04 -51.76
CA ALA A 13 -4.40 -4.06 -50.77
C ALA A 13 -4.41 -4.76 -49.38
N ALA A 14 -3.25 -5.14 -48.86
CA ALA A 14 -3.07 -5.55 -47.50
C ALA A 14 -3.32 -4.34 -46.60
N ILE A 15 -4.49 -4.26 -45.97
CA ILE A 15 -4.79 -3.33 -44.89
C ILE A 15 -4.01 -3.85 -43.68
N LEU A 16 -2.82 -3.31 -43.45
CA LEU A 16 -2.12 -3.41 -42.19
C LEU A 16 -2.98 -2.65 -41.20
N GLY A 17 -3.88 -3.36 -40.55
CA GLY A 17 -4.58 -2.87 -39.34
C GLY A 17 -3.53 -2.63 -38.27
N THR A 18 -3.07 -1.40 -38.12
CA THR A 18 -2.45 -0.95 -36.92
C THR A 18 -3.50 -1.10 -35.83
N SER A 19 -3.40 -2.16 -35.03
CA SER A 19 -4.10 -2.21 -33.74
C SER A 19 -3.58 -1.01 -32.97
N ALA A 20 -4.29 0.11 -33.03
CA ALA A 20 -4.11 1.19 -32.10
C ALA A 20 -4.32 0.52 -30.74
N ALA A 21 -3.26 0.43 -29.93
CA ALA A 21 -3.37 0.04 -28.54
C ALA A 21 -4.41 0.99 -27.93
N GLN A 22 -5.58 0.46 -27.66
CA GLN A 22 -6.65 1.26 -27.09
C GLN A 22 -6.16 1.63 -25.70
N ALA A 23 -5.97 2.91 -25.45
CA ALA A 23 -5.56 3.41 -24.15
C ALA A 23 -6.65 3.00 -23.14
N ASP A 24 -6.31 2.06 -22.25
CA ASP A 24 -7.25 1.60 -21.23
C ASP A 24 -7.48 2.69 -20.19
N GLN A 25 -8.74 2.88 -19.83
CA GLN A 25 -9.09 3.75 -18.71
C GLN A 25 -8.84 3.01 -17.41
N LEU A 26 -7.82 3.44 -16.68
CA LEU A 26 -7.47 2.92 -15.35
C LEU A 26 -8.21 3.70 -14.27
N GLU A 27 -9.37 3.22 -13.85
CA GLU A 27 -10.02 3.73 -12.65
C GLU A 27 -9.33 3.11 -11.44
N VAL A 28 -8.71 3.95 -10.58
CA VAL A 28 -7.90 3.51 -9.45
C VAL A 28 -8.50 4.02 -8.15
N LEU A 29 -9.00 3.09 -7.33
CA LEU A 29 -9.52 3.39 -6.01
C LEU A 29 -8.38 3.47 -5.01
N HIS A 30 -8.25 4.59 -4.31
CA HIS A 30 -7.25 4.80 -3.27
C HIS A 30 -7.74 5.81 -2.21
N TRP A 31 -7.03 5.92 -1.08
CA TRP A 31 -7.31 6.89 -0.02
C TRP A 31 -6.18 7.89 0.22
N TRP A 32 -5.21 7.96 -0.66
CA TRP A 32 -4.08 8.88 -0.59
C TRP A 32 -4.46 10.26 -1.12
N THR A 33 -5.09 11.06 -0.27
CA THR A 33 -5.68 12.35 -0.67
C THR A 33 -4.91 13.57 -0.20
N SER A 34 -3.84 13.39 0.61
CA SER A 34 -3.08 14.51 1.17
C SER A 34 -1.59 14.20 1.39
N GLY A 35 -0.78 15.25 1.56
CA GLY A 35 0.63 15.14 1.92
C GLY A 35 1.49 14.35 0.94
N GLY A 36 2.41 13.54 1.47
CA GLY A 36 3.32 12.71 0.70
C GLY A 36 2.62 11.60 -0.07
N GLU A 37 1.55 11.06 0.48
CA GLU A 37 0.77 10.00 -0.16
C GLU A 37 0.09 10.47 -1.44
N ALA A 38 -0.51 11.67 -1.44
CA ALA A 38 -1.08 12.26 -2.65
C ALA A 38 -0.02 12.51 -3.74
N LYS A 39 1.19 12.90 -3.33
CA LYS A 39 2.32 13.07 -4.28
C LYS A 39 2.76 11.73 -4.86
N ALA A 40 2.78 10.66 -4.07
CA ALA A 40 3.10 9.32 -4.55
C ALA A 40 2.05 8.81 -5.54
N ALA A 41 0.75 9.01 -5.26
CA ALA A 41 -0.33 8.67 -6.19
C ALA A 41 -0.22 9.46 -7.51
N ALA A 42 0.13 10.76 -7.43
CA ALA A 42 0.31 11.59 -8.61
C ALA A 42 1.50 11.15 -9.48
N GLU A 43 2.59 10.65 -8.87
CA GLU A 43 3.73 10.12 -9.63
C GLU A 43 3.37 8.81 -10.33
N LEU A 44 2.64 7.91 -9.67
CA LEU A 44 2.13 6.70 -10.31
C LEU A 44 1.21 7.02 -11.49
N LYS A 45 0.28 7.96 -11.31
CA LYS A 45 -0.58 8.47 -12.38
C LYS A 45 0.23 8.97 -13.57
N LYS A 46 1.24 9.81 -13.33
CA LYS A 46 2.10 10.35 -14.37
C LYS A 46 2.82 9.26 -15.16
N GLN A 47 3.28 8.21 -14.50
CA GLN A 47 3.94 7.08 -15.17
C GLN A 47 2.94 6.31 -16.07
N MET A 48 1.73 6.02 -15.56
CA MET A 48 0.70 5.36 -16.36
C MET A 48 0.27 6.19 -17.57
N GLU A 49 0.12 7.50 -17.39
CA GLU A 49 -0.22 8.41 -18.50
C GLU A 49 0.91 8.51 -19.55
N ALA A 50 2.17 8.42 -19.12
CA ALA A 50 3.33 8.40 -20.03
C ALA A 50 3.39 7.12 -20.88
N GLU A 51 2.82 6.02 -20.41
CA GLU A 51 2.66 4.76 -21.14
C GLU A 51 1.39 4.73 -22.02
N GLY A 52 0.63 5.82 -22.06
CA GLY A 52 -0.54 5.98 -22.92
C GLY A 52 -1.86 5.56 -22.29
N HIS A 53 -1.88 5.23 -20.98
CA HIS A 53 -3.11 4.93 -20.27
C HIS A 53 -3.83 6.21 -19.83
N THR A 54 -5.15 6.13 -19.66
CA THR A 54 -5.94 7.22 -19.08
C THR A 54 -6.21 6.91 -17.61
N TRP A 55 -5.63 7.70 -16.72
CA TRP A 55 -5.86 7.56 -15.28
C TRP A 55 -7.16 8.26 -14.85
N LYS A 56 -8.00 7.52 -14.14
CA LYS A 56 -9.20 8.04 -13.50
C LYS A 56 -9.08 7.88 -12.00
N ASP A 57 -8.91 8.98 -11.29
CA ASP A 57 -8.87 8.98 -9.83
C ASP A 57 -10.24 8.57 -9.23
N PHE A 58 -10.20 7.61 -8.35
CA PHE A 58 -11.33 7.25 -7.50
C PHE A 58 -10.85 7.34 -6.04
N ALA A 59 -10.64 8.57 -5.57
CA ALA A 59 -10.11 8.85 -4.27
C ALA A 59 -11.22 8.87 -3.20
N VAL A 60 -11.08 8.03 -2.16
CA VAL A 60 -12.01 7.94 -1.01
C VAL A 60 -11.24 8.24 0.26
N ALA A 61 -11.35 9.46 0.76
CA ALA A 61 -10.64 9.91 1.95
C ALA A 61 -11.17 9.27 3.24
N GLY A 62 -10.29 9.13 4.23
CA GLY A 62 -10.64 8.83 5.62
C GLY A 62 -10.49 7.38 6.04
N GLY A 63 -10.48 7.18 7.37
CA GLY A 63 -10.45 5.87 8.03
C GLY A 63 -9.21 5.02 7.77
N GLY A 64 -8.09 5.60 7.28
CA GLY A 64 -6.92 4.80 6.88
C GLY A 64 -7.26 3.74 5.84
N GLY A 65 -8.28 3.97 5.00
CA GLY A 65 -8.75 3.06 3.97
C GLY A 65 -10.08 2.35 4.27
N ASP A 66 -10.62 2.41 5.47
CA ASP A 66 -11.85 1.69 5.84
C ASP A 66 -13.05 2.14 5.00
N SER A 67 -13.18 3.46 4.77
CA SER A 67 -14.21 4.01 3.88
C SER A 67 -14.04 3.52 2.44
N ALA A 68 -12.80 3.48 1.93
CA ALA A 68 -12.48 2.98 0.60
C ALA A 68 -12.82 1.49 0.45
N MET A 69 -12.54 0.67 1.47
CA MET A 69 -12.87 -0.76 1.45
C MET A 69 -14.39 -0.99 1.45
N THR A 70 -15.17 -0.18 2.16
CA THR A 70 -16.64 -0.23 2.13
C THR A 70 -17.16 0.06 0.72
N VAL A 71 -16.64 1.09 0.07
CA VAL A 71 -16.99 1.44 -1.32
C VAL A 71 -16.56 0.34 -2.29
N LEU A 72 -15.34 -0.19 -2.15
CA LEU A 72 -14.84 -1.28 -2.99
C LEU A 72 -15.75 -2.50 -2.90
N LYS A 73 -16.13 -2.91 -1.70
CA LYS A 73 -17.03 -4.03 -1.47
C LYS A 73 -18.37 -3.85 -2.19
N SER A 74 -18.97 -2.68 -2.07
CA SER A 74 -20.22 -2.36 -2.77
C SER A 74 -20.06 -2.44 -4.30
N ARG A 75 -18.96 -1.89 -4.83
CA ARG A 75 -18.64 -1.90 -6.27
C ARG A 75 -18.42 -3.32 -6.81
N VAL A 76 -17.69 -4.15 -6.09
CA VAL A 76 -17.44 -5.55 -6.46
C VAL A 76 -18.76 -6.34 -6.47
N ILE A 77 -19.59 -6.23 -5.43
CA ILE A 77 -20.88 -6.93 -5.34
C ILE A 77 -21.80 -6.53 -6.50
N SER A 78 -21.78 -5.25 -6.91
CA SER A 78 -22.61 -4.75 -8.02
C SER A 78 -22.02 -5.06 -9.41
N GLY A 79 -20.89 -5.78 -9.50
CA GLY A 79 -20.24 -6.07 -10.77
C GLY A 79 -19.54 -4.88 -11.43
N ASN A 80 -19.31 -3.80 -10.69
CA ASN A 80 -18.69 -2.56 -11.19
C ASN A 80 -17.41 -2.24 -10.42
N ALA A 81 -16.48 -3.21 -10.37
CA ALA A 81 -15.19 -3.05 -9.72
C ALA A 81 -14.32 -2.02 -10.47
N PRO A 82 -13.46 -1.23 -9.77
CA PRO A 82 -12.45 -0.40 -10.42
C PRO A 82 -11.38 -1.27 -11.10
N ALA A 83 -10.62 -0.69 -12.03
CA ALA A 83 -9.52 -1.37 -12.70
C ALA A 83 -8.41 -1.78 -11.71
N ALA A 84 -8.13 -0.92 -10.73
CA ALA A 84 -7.21 -1.20 -9.63
C ALA A 84 -7.72 -0.61 -8.31
N ALA A 85 -7.32 -1.21 -7.20
CA ALA A 85 -7.64 -0.71 -5.87
C ALA A 85 -6.44 -0.82 -4.95
N GLN A 86 -6.22 0.21 -4.14
CA GLN A 86 -5.30 0.15 -3.02
C GLN A 86 -5.90 -0.73 -1.92
N ILE A 87 -5.15 -1.72 -1.44
CA ILE A 87 -5.58 -2.64 -0.37
C ILE A 87 -4.42 -2.81 0.60
N LYS A 88 -4.68 -2.79 1.90
CA LYS A 88 -3.68 -3.10 2.93
C LYS A 88 -3.28 -4.57 2.88
N GLY A 89 -2.01 -4.86 3.12
CA GLY A 89 -1.44 -6.20 2.96
C GLY A 89 -2.27 -7.35 3.55
N PRO A 90 -2.64 -7.35 4.83
CA PRO A 90 -3.43 -8.44 5.42
C PRO A 90 -4.79 -8.65 4.76
N ALA A 91 -5.49 -7.58 4.36
CA ALA A 91 -6.79 -7.66 3.70
C ALA A 91 -6.71 -8.28 2.30
N LEU A 92 -5.53 -8.32 1.67
CA LEU A 92 -5.35 -8.99 0.38
C LEU A 92 -5.75 -10.46 0.41
N GLN A 93 -5.51 -11.15 1.53
CA GLN A 93 -5.86 -12.57 1.67
C GLN A 93 -7.38 -12.79 1.66
N GLU A 94 -8.14 -11.89 2.29
CA GLU A 94 -9.60 -11.93 2.29
C GLU A 94 -10.14 -11.72 0.87
N TRP A 95 -9.70 -10.66 0.20
CA TRP A 95 -10.11 -10.35 -1.18
C TRP A 95 -9.73 -11.47 -2.16
N ALA A 96 -8.55 -12.07 -1.99
CA ALA A 96 -8.09 -13.18 -2.82
C ALA A 96 -8.94 -14.45 -2.61
N SER A 97 -9.41 -14.71 -1.39
CA SER A 97 -10.27 -15.85 -1.09
C SER A 97 -11.62 -15.78 -1.80
N GLU A 98 -12.11 -14.56 -2.05
CA GLU A 98 -13.33 -14.29 -2.83
C GLU A 98 -13.13 -14.40 -4.35
N GLY A 99 -11.89 -14.62 -4.82
CA GLY A 99 -11.57 -14.80 -6.24
C GLY A 99 -11.72 -13.55 -7.11
N VAL A 100 -11.69 -12.37 -6.50
CA VAL A 100 -11.91 -11.09 -7.21
C VAL A 100 -10.62 -10.38 -7.62
N LEU A 101 -9.45 -10.91 -7.22
CA LEU A 101 -8.16 -10.37 -7.59
C LEU A 101 -7.55 -11.11 -8.77
N ALA A 102 -6.98 -10.37 -9.71
CA ALA A 102 -6.31 -10.94 -10.87
C ALA A 102 -4.97 -11.61 -10.49
N ASN A 103 -4.63 -12.69 -11.19
CA ASN A 103 -3.27 -13.25 -11.16
C ASN A 103 -2.35 -12.37 -12.01
N ILE A 104 -1.23 -11.96 -11.44
CA ILE A 104 -0.22 -11.11 -12.10
C ILE A 104 1.17 -11.77 -12.11
N ASP A 105 1.23 -13.10 -12.10
CA ASP A 105 2.48 -13.87 -12.10
C ASP A 105 3.38 -13.53 -13.30
N ASP A 106 2.79 -13.24 -14.46
CA ASP A 106 3.57 -12.94 -15.66
C ASP A 106 4.39 -11.66 -15.47
N VAL A 107 3.78 -10.62 -14.88
CA VAL A 107 4.47 -9.39 -14.52
C VAL A 107 5.52 -9.67 -13.44
N ALA A 108 5.15 -10.38 -12.39
CA ALA A 108 6.05 -10.72 -11.29
C ALA A 108 7.30 -11.49 -11.76
N LYS A 109 7.13 -12.41 -12.71
CA LYS A 109 8.24 -13.16 -13.32
C LYS A 109 9.12 -12.27 -14.21
N ALA A 110 8.51 -11.45 -15.07
CA ALA A 110 9.23 -10.53 -15.94
C ALA A 110 10.12 -9.58 -15.14
N GLU A 111 9.59 -9.04 -14.05
CA GLU A 111 10.26 -8.09 -13.15
C GLU A 111 11.08 -8.78 -12.03
N LYS A 112 11.12 -10.10 -12.01
CA LYS A 112 11.89 -10.91 -11.04
C LYS A 112 11.58 -10.56 -9.58
N TRP A 113 10.31 -10.37 -9.24
CA TRP A 113 9.89 -9.92 -7.92
C TRP A 113 10.40 -10.80 -6.78
N ASP A 114 10.48 -12.10 -6.95
CA ASP A 114 11.04 -13.00 -5.92
C ASP A 114 12.53 -12.76 -5.61
N ALA A 115 13.25 -12.13 -6.53
CA ALA A 115 14.66 -11.79 -6.33
C ALA A 115 14.87 -10.37 -5.78
N VAL A 116 13.95 -9.45 -6.04
CA VAL A 116 14.12 -8.02 -5.69
C VAL A 116 13.29 -7.60 -4.47
N LEU A 117 12.18 -8.27 -4.19
CA LEU A 117 11.34 -7.95 -3.03
C LEU A 117 11.84 -8.63 -1.76
N PRO A 118 11.77 -7.94 -0.62
CA PRO A 118 11.92 -8.60 0.67
C PRO A 118 10.94 -9.77 0.80
N PRO A 119 11.34 -10.93 1.36
CA PRO A 119 10.47 -12.11 1.45
C PRO A 119 9.12 -11.85 2.12
N VAL A 120 9.08 -11.01 3.16
CA VAL A 120 7.84 -10.64 3.85
C VAL A 120 6.87 -9.89 2.92
N VAL A 121 7.39 -9.01 2.06
CA VAL A 121 6.58 -8.27 1.08
C VAL A 121 6.07 -9.22 0.00
N ALA A 122 6.97 -10.04 -0.57
CA ALA A 122 6.60 -11.01 -1.59
C ALA A 122 5.52 -11.99 -1.09
N ASN A 123 5.64 -12.46 0.15
CA ASN A 123 4.67 -13.41 0.73
C ASN A 123 3.28 -12.78 0.93
N VAL A 124 3.22 -11.51 1.37
CA VAL A 124 1.94 -10.79 1.54
C VAL A 124 1.24 -10.57 0.19
N MET A 125 2.01 -10.37 -0.89
CA MET A 125 1.47 -10.16 -2.24
C MET A 125 0.99 -11.45 -2.91
N LYS A 126 1.17 -12.62 -2.28
CA LYS A 126 0.78 -13.92 -2.84
C LYS A 126 -0.42 -14.53 -2.13
N TYR A 127 -1.25 -15.21 -2.93
CA TYR A 127 -2.30 -16.09 -2.46
C TYR A 127 -2.17 -17.45 -3.15
N LYS A 128 -2.10 -18.53 -2.35
CA LYS A 128 -1.87 -19.90 -2.86
C LYS A 128 -0.66 -20.02 -3.81
N GLY A 129 0.38 -19.24 -3.54
CA GLY A 129 1.62 -19.23 -4.33
C GLY A 129 1.64 -18.31 -5.55
N HIS A 130 0.53 -17.66 -5.88
CA HIS A 130 0.40 -16.74 -7.03
C HIS A 130 0.41 -15.28 -6.61
N TYR A 131 1.08 -14.43 -7.34
CA TYR A 131 1.02 -12.98 -7.13
C TYR A 131 -0.36 -12.44 -7.53
N ILE A 132 -1.00 -11.76 -6.59
CA ILE A 132 -2.35 -11.17 -6.74
C ILE A 132 -2.36 -9.66 -6.49
N ALA A 133 -1.23 -9.09 -6.16
CA ALA A 133 -1.06 -7.66 -5.92
C ALA A 133 0.38 -7.23 -6.21
N ALA A 134 0.54 -5.96 -6.61
CA ALA A 134 1.82 -5.28 -6.74
C ALA A 134 2.08 -4.42 -5.51
N PRO A 135 3.28 -4.45 -4.90
CA PRO A 135 3.61 -3.57 -3.78
C PRO A 135 3.85 -2.15 -4.31
N VAL A 136 3.09 -1.19 -3.82
CA VAL A 136 3.27 0.24 -4.16
C VAL A 136 4.15 0.93 -3.13
N ASN A 137 3.99 0.56 -1.85
CA ASN A 137 4.80 1.08 -0.75
C ASN A 137 4.81 0.12 0.44
N VAL A 138 5.74 0.36 1.36
CA VAL A 138 5.83 -0.36 2.63
C VAL A 138 5.89 0.67 3.74
N HIS A 139 4.95 0.61 4.68
CA HIS A 139 4.92 1.48 5.85
C HIS A 139 5.60 0.80 7.04
N ARG A 140 6.55 1.50 7.65
CA ARG A 140 6.98 1.21 9.00
C ARG A 140 6.06 1.98 9.95
N VAL A 141 5.24 1.28 10.74
CA VAL A 141 4.20 1.90 11.56
C VAL A 141 4.63 2.15 13.00
N ASN A 142 5.64 1.45 13.49
CA ASN A 142 6.18 1.59 14.85
C ASN A 142 7.17 2.76 14.97
N TRP A 143 6.64 3.99 14.90
CA TRP A 143 7.40 5.22 15.04
C TRP A 143 6.83 6.09 16.15
N LEU A 144 7.73 6.68 16.96
CA LEU A 144 7.39 7.80 17.82
C LEU A 144 7.79 9.12 17.13
N TRP A 145 6.81 9.96 16.87
CA TRP A 145 7.02 11.31 16.38
C TRP A 145 7.01 12.27 17.58
N ALA A 146 8.13 12.93 17.84
CA ALA A 146 8.26 13.87 18.93
C ALA A 146 8.28 15.30 18.41
N ASN A 147 7.52 16.21 19.05
CA ASN A 147 7.61 17.63 18.81
C ASN A 147 8.76 18.23 19.65
N PRO A 148 9.87 18.68 19.04
CA PRO A 148 11.04 19.16 19.79
C PRO A 148 10.73 20.35 20.72
N GLU A 149 9.86 21.27 20.27
CA GLU A 149 9.52 22.47 21.06
C GLU A 149 8.66 22.11 22.27
N ALA A 150 7.75 21.14 22.12
CA ALA A 150 6.97 20.65 23.26
C ALA A 150 7.86 19.98 24.33
N PHE A 151 8.81 19.15 23.90
CA PHE A 151 9.77 18.51 24.80
C PHE A 151 10.68 19.53 25.49
N LYS A 152 11.19 20.51 24.75
CA LYS A 152 12.00 21.61 25.29
C LYS A 152 11.23 22.41 26.33
N LYS A 153 9.99 22.81 26.03
CA LYS A 153 9.12 23.54 26.96
C LYS A 153 8.86 22.77 28.25
N ALA A 154 8.69 21.46 28.16
CA ALA A 154 8.46 20.60 29.32
C ALA A 154 9.74 20.22 30.08
N GLY A 155 10.92 20.58 29.61
CA GLY A 155 12.20 20.12 30.17
C GLY A 155 12.36 18.60 30.09
N ALA A 156 11.78 17.98 29.08
CA ALA A 156 11.84 16.57 28.80
C ALA A 156 12.82 16.24 27.67
N LYS A 157 13.34 15.03 27.66
CA LYS A 157 14.10 14.47 26.53
C LYS A 157 13.21 13.52 25.74
N VAL A 158 13.50 13.35 24.45
CA VAL A 158 12.85 12.30 23.65
C VAL A 158 13.19 10.94 24.25
N PRO A 159 12.20 10.10 24.59
CA PRO A 159 12.42 8.85 25.32
C PRO A 159 13.02 7.78 24.40
N THR A 160 13.83 6.91 24.98
CA THR A 160 14.41 5.72 24.34
C THR A 160 13.93 4.41 24.99
N THR A 161 13.27 4.51 26.12
CA THR A 161 12.67 3.39 26.87
C THR A 161 11.23 3.71 27.26
N TRP A 162 10.45 2.70 27.65
CA TRP A 162 9.08 2.90 28.14
C TRP A 162 9.04 3.71 29.44
N ASP A 163 9.98 3.47 30.36
CA ASP A 163 10.06 4.25 31.61
C ASP A 163 10.32 5.73 31.32
N GLU A 164 11.24 6.03 30.40
CA GLU A 164 11.48 7.39 29.93
C GLU A 164 10.27 7.99 29.20
N PHE A 165 9.51 7.17 28.48
CA PHE A 165 8.29 7.61 27.81
C PHE A 165 7.24 8.09 28.80
N PHE A 166 6.99 7.31 29.85
CA PHE A 166 6.07 7.70 30.92
C PHE A 166 6.55 8.93 31.69
N ALA A 167 7.84 8.97 32.06
CA ALA A 167 8.44 10.12 32.74
C ALA A 167 8.39 11.41 31.89
N ALA A 168 8.59 11.30 30.57
CA ALA A 168 8.42 12.41 29.65
C ALA A 168 6.95 12.85 29.54
N GLY A 169 6.03 11.89 29.53
CA GLY A 169 4.59 12.15 29.55
C GLY A 169 4.14 12.96 30.75
N ASP A 170 4.63 12.62 31.94
CA ASP A 170 4.33 13.37 33.19
C ASP A 170 4.84 14.81 33.12
N LYS A 171 6.05 15.03 32.58
CA LYS A 171 6.61 16.38 32.40
C LYS A 171 5.81 17.21 31.39
N LEU A 172 5.41 16.60 30.26
CA LEU A 172 4.57 17.24 29.27
C LEU A 172 3.23 17.65 29.87
N LYS A 173 2.59 16.76 30.62
CA LYS A 173 1.33 17.02 31.32
C LYS A 173 1.47 18.16 32.34
N ALA A 174 2.54 18.17 33.15
CA ALA A 174 2.82 19.23 34.09
C ALA A 174 3.03 20.59 33.43
N ALA A 175 3.55 20.60 32.19
CA ALA A 175 3.69 21.81 31.37
C ALA A 175 2.41 22.23 30.62
N GLY A 176 1.27 21.56 30.87
CA GLY A 176 -0.02 21.81 30.21
C GLY A 176 -0.06 21.37 28.74
N ILE A 177 0.79 20.40 28.36
CA ILE A 177 0.88 19.85 27.00
C ILE A 177 0.25 18.46 27.02
N VAL A 178 -0.56 18.15 26.01
CA VAL A 178 -1.10 16.79 25.82
C VAL A 178 0.07 15.83 25.54
N PRO A 179 0.31 14.81 26.40
CA PRO A 179 1.51 13.98 26.30
C PRO A 179 1.55 13.10 25.05
N LEU A 180 0.41 12.62 24.60
CA LEU A 180 0.28 11.75 23.42
C LEU A 180 -0.85 12.24 22.53
N ALA A 181 -0.51 12.64 21.31
CA ALA A 181 -1.49 12.92 20.28
C ALA A 181 -1.90 11.60 19.62
N HIS A 182 -3.16 11.22 19.81
CA HIS A 182 -3.72 9.98 19.30
C HIS A 182 -5.13 10.21 18.76
N GLY A 183 -5.42 9.72 17.55
CA GLY A 183 -6.67 10.04 16.85
C GLY A 183 -7.86 9.14 17.21
N GLY A 184 -7.63 7.99 17.86
CA GLY A 184 -8.69 7.07 18.33
C GLY A 184 -9.48 6.37 17.24
N GLN A 185 -8.99 6.28 16.01
CA GLN A 185 -9.55 5.40 14.98
C GLN A 185 -8.96 3.99 15.10
N ASN A 186 -9.69 2.97 14.68
CA ASN A 186 -9.27 1.56 14.81
C ASN A 186 -7.84 1.29 14.30
N TRP A 187 -7.46 1.86 13.16
CA TRP A 187 -6.11 1.68 12.61
C TRP A 187 -5.03 2.39 13.46
N GLN A 188 -5.37 3.50 14.12
CA GLN A 188 -4.46 4.22 15.02
C GLN A 188 -4.31 3.46 16.34
N ASP A 189 -5.42 2.95 16.90
CA ASP A 189 -5.40 2.08 18.08
C ASP A 189 -4.55 0.84 17.81
N PHE A 190 -4.68 0.25 16.61
CA PHE A 190 -3.87 -0.90 16.20
C PHE A 190 -2.38 -0.58 16.15
N THR A 191 -1.97 0.59 15.60
CA THR A 191 -0.54 0.97 15.58
C THR A 191 0.03 1.15 16.98
N VAL A 192 -0.73 1.76 17.91
CA VAL A 192 -0.30 1.89 19.32
C VAL A 192 -0.22 0.52 20.00
N PHE A 193 -1.18 -0.36 19.72
CA PHE A 193 -1.13 -1.74 20.23
C PHE A 193 0.12 -2.48 19.74
N GLU A 194 0.46 -2.37 18.44
CA GLU A 194 1.67 -2.97 17.90
C GLU A 194 2.94 -2.44 18.59
N ASP A 195 3.04 -1.12 18.80
CA ASP A 195 4.18 -0.51 19.48
C ASP A 195 4.34 -1.03 20.89
N VAL A 196 3.25 -1.11 21.65
CA VAL A 196 3.25 -1.62 23.03
C VAL A 196 3.59 -3.12 23.05
N ALA A 197 2.94 -3.92 22.20
CA ALA A 197 3.17 -5.36 22.15
C ALA A 197 4.62 -5.72 21.80
N MET A 198 5.20 -4.97 20.85
CA MET A 198 6.60 -5.15 20.45
C MET A 198 7.59 -4.61 21.50
N GLY A 199 7.24 -3.51 22.17
CA GLY A 199 8.09 -2.88 23.17
C GLY A 199 8.16 -3.63 24.49
N VAL A 200 7.09 -4.30 24.92
CA VAL A 200 7.04 -5.10 26.15
C VAL A 200 7.76 -6.45 26.04
N GLY A 201 8.07 -6.90 24.81
CA GLY A 201 9.08 -7.93 24.53
C GLY A 201 8.75 -9.38 24.88
N THR A 202 7.82 -9.67 25.79
CA THR A 202 7.47 -11.04 26.19
C THR A 202 6.36 -11.65 25.34
N LEU A 203 5.51 -10.84 24.75
CA LEU A 203 4.43 -11.29 23.87
C LEU A 203 4.84 -11.34 22.39
N ALA A 204 5.88 -10.59 22.01
CA ALA A 204 6.32 -10.49 20.63
C ALA A 204 6.64 -11.85 19.97
N PRO A 205 7.41 -12.77 20.58
CA PRO A 205 7.69 -14.08 20.00
C PRO A 205 6.43 -14.93 19.79
N ALA A 206 5.53 -14.93 20.75
CA ALA A 206 4.30 -15.73 20.68
C ALA A 206 3.32 -15.16 19.62
N PHE A 207 3.18 -13.84 19.58
CA PHE A 207 2.33 -13.15 18.60
C PHE A 207 2.90 -13.29 17.18
N LEU A 208 4.21 -13.12 17.00
CA LEU A 208 4.89 -13.25 15.71
C LEU A 208 4.84 -14.69 15.19
N ASN A 209 4.97 -15.68 16.06
CA ASN A 209 4.83 -17.09 15.69
C ASN A 209 3.38 -17.43 15.30
N ALA A 210 2.39 -16.89 16.00
CA ALA A 210 0.98 -17.09 15.71
C ALA A 210 0.54 -16.40 14.40
N SER A 211 1.13 -15.26 14.07
CA SER A 211 0.86 -14.51 12.84
C SER A 211 1.66 -14.98 11.62
N GLY A 212 2.58 -15.94 11.78
CA GLY A 212 3.45 -16.40 10.70
C GLY A 212 4.51 -15.41 10.23
N LEU A 213 4.68 -14.31 10.96
CA LEU A 213 5.71 -13.31 10.69
C LEU A 213 7.05 -13.80 11.24
N ALA A 214 8.05 -13.92 10.38
CA ALA A 214 9.34 -14.49 10.73
C ALA A 214 10.09 -13.64 11.77
N HIS A 215 10.66 -14.32 12.75
CA HIS A 215 11.39 -13.81 13.91
C HIS A 215 12.56 -12.82 13.61
N SER A 216 13.04 -12.77 12.38
CA SER A 216 14.27 -12.06 12.02
C SER A 216 14.11 -10.55 11.79
N GLN A 217 12.90 -10.01 11.79
CA GLN A 217 12.67 -8.60 11.45
C GLN A 217 12.30 -7.70 12.65
N PHE A 218 12.15 -8.26 13.85
CA PHE A 218 11.70 -7.54 15.03
C PHE A 218 12.73 -7.55 16.17
N THR A 219 14.00 -7.38 15.83
CA THR A 219 15.04 -7.21 16.84
C THR A 219 14.95 -5.80 17.42
N ARG A 220 14.44 -5.70 18.64
CA ARG A 220 14.38 -4.51 19.51
C ARG A 220 13.75 -3.29 18.84
N CYS A 221 12.50 -3.04 19.16
CA CYS A 221 11.94 -1.71 19.11
C CYS A 221 12.69 -0.82 20.13
N THR A 222 13.83 -0.30 19.73
CA THR A 222 14.37 0.88 20.38
C THR A 222 13.55 2.05 19.84
N LEU A 223 13.04 2.92 20.74
CA LEU A 223 12.43 4.20 20.38
C LEU A 223 13.50 5.12 19.75
N THR A 224 14.12 4.70 18.67
CA THR A 224 15.14 5.43 17.93
C THR A 224 14.59 5.87 16.59
N GLY A 225 13.91 6.98 16.59
CA GLY A 225 13.41 7.63 15.40
C GLY A 225 13.08 9.08 15.68
N ALA A 226 14.08 9.86 16.13
CA ALA A 226 13.99 11.30 16.00
C ALA A 226 14.18 11.61 14.51
N ALA A 227 13.09 11.80 13.78
CA ALA A 227 13.15 12.47 12.50
C ALA A 227 13.27 13.97 12.78
N MET A 228 14.39 14.55 12.39
CA MET A 228 14.58 16.01 12.32
C MET A 228 13.75 16.58 11.17
#